data_8a39e8dae723330120cbc9053858b9ea
#
_entry.id   8a39e8dae723330120cbc9053858b9ea
#
_cell.length_a   1.000
_cell.length_b   1.000
_cell.length_c   1.000
_cell.angle_alpha   90.00
_cell.angle_beta   90.00
_cell.angle_gamma   90.00
#
_symmetry.space_group_name_H-M   'P 1'
#
loop_
_entity.id
_entity.type
_entity.pdbx_description
1 polymer ?
#
loop_
_entity_poly.entity_id
_entity_poly.type
_entity_poly.pdbx_seq_one_letter_code
_entity_poly.pdbx_strand_id
1 'polypeptide(L)'
;QVLGCEIERVKYRPGRNCVVGYRVRLQMPSRPGGAGRRRAAQRIAVARISAAMYPAVEAEARFERARQSSAGPEFPPRLSLLRDAGVLLWRFPHDRKLAALPQLSDSAWLRRTWLPEMVAARWGEDWRIAGVRNELIGYFPDHSATLRSRLRLLQNSRDRSRLWNIYGKVRYDDSGEEVFASMAALFDSEASREGIVGYARPLASYPAERVLWQEGIDAPTLDRQLLAGSVDSAQWARIARAVAGLHGTALALAPSMNRATLQADIERAAATLIAAAPTAAGDVQSLASDLERRIGSVDLAPRATLHGDLHSKNILMDARRVHLIDLDRLGSGPALAELGSLLAELVLRDCLAGRSLDWSRISGVATEYSFASSARIDVGDLGWQVAAALLRERAYRCVTSLKPGRLEILPALLAAARAALEGALGKEAR
;
A
#
# COMPACT_ATOMS: atom_id res chain seq x y z
N GLN A 1 29.80 -14.17 6.55
CA GLN A 1 30.29 -13.20 5.56
C GLN A 1 29.11 -12.57 4.84
N VAL A 2 29.15 -11.25 4.55
CA VAL A 2 28.18 -10.56 3.68
C VAL A 2 28.55 -10.87 2.23
N LEU A 3 27.57 -11.41 1.48
CA LEU A 3 27.72 -11.74 0.06
C LEU A 3 27.13 -10.66 -0.85
N GLY A 4 26.24 -9.83 -0.35
CA GLY A 4 25.64 -8.73 -1.09
C GLY A 4 24.64 -7.95 -0.24
N CYS A 5 24.41 -6.70 -0.62
CA CYS A 5 23.46 -5.80 0.01
C CYS A 5 22.71 -5.05 -1.09
N GLU A 6 21.39 -5.08 -1.03
CA GLU A 6 20.49 -4.43 -2.00
C GLU A 6 19.54 -3.50 -1.25
N ILE A 7 19.28 -2.31 -1.80
CA ILE A 7 18.23 -1.43 -1.28
C ILE A 7 16.88 -1.93 -1.77
N GLU A 8 16.02 -2.35 -0.85
CA GLU A 8 14.63 -2.75 -1.17
C GLU A 8 13.70 -1.54 -1.22
N ARG A 9 13.97 -0.52 -0.39
CA ARG A 9 13.09 0.62 -0.24
C ARG A 9 13.82 1.83 0.32
N VAL A 10 13.43 3.00 -0.16
CA VAL A 10 13.77 4.29 0.43
C VAL A 10 12.48 5.07 0.70
N LYS A 11 12.38 5.69 1.86
CA LYS A 11 11.34 6.66 2.22
C LYS A 11 12.02 7.90 2.76
N TYR A 12 12.14 8.90 1.94
CA TYR A 12 12.67 10.20 2.33
C TYR A 12 11.52 11.12 2.77
N ARG A 13 11.69 11.73 3.92
CA ARG A 13 10.80 12.76 4.46
C ARG A 13 11.61 14.03 4.64
N PRO A 14 11.46 15.02 3.73
CA PRO A 14 12.21 16.28 3.82
C PRO A 14 12.12 16.91 5.21
N GLY A 15 13.26 17.38 5.73
CA GLY A 15 13.35 17.99 7.05
C GLY A 15 13.11 17.06 8.26
N ARG A 16 12.86 15.75 8.05
CA ARG A 16 12.54 14.81 9.14
C ARG A 16 13.47 13.62 9.24
N ASN A 17 13.51 12.78 8.23
CA ASN A 17 14.33 11.57 8.22
C ASN A 17 14.37 10.91 6.84
N CYS A 18 15.34 10.00 6.69
CA CYS A 18 15.34 9.04 5.59
C CYS A 18 15.35 7.63 6.18
N VAL A 19 14.41 6.77 5.76
CA VAL A 19 14.34 5.37 6.16
C VAL A 19 14.65 4.50 4.96
N VAL A 20 15.66 3.62 5.11
CA VAL A 20 16.11 2.71 4.05
C VAL A 20 15.96 1.27 4.53
N GLY A 21 15.32 0.44 3.73
CA GLY A 21 15.28 -1.00 3.91
C GLY A 21 16.29 -1.70 3.02
N TYR A 22 17.08 -2.58 3.60
CA TYR A 22 18.12 -3.36 2.92
C TYR A 22 17.77 -4.85 2.95
N ARG A 23 18.05 -5.53 1.85
CA ARG A 23 18.15 -6.99 1.76
C ARG A 23 19.62 -7.36 1.74
N VAL A 24 20.04 -8.13 2.75
CA VAL A 24 21.43 -8.54 2.93
C VAL A 24 21.53 -10.06 2.74
N ARG A 25 22.37 -10.50 1.81
CA ARG A 25 22.68 -11.93 1.63
C ARG A 25 23.91 -12.27 2.48
N LEU A 26 23.74 -13.27 3.34
CA LEU A 26 24.75 -13.70 4.31
C LEU A 26 25.15 -15.14 4.04
N GLN A 27 26.44 -15.40 4.01
CA GLN A 27 26.97 -16.76 4.11
C GLN A 27 27.00 -17.16 5.59
N MET A 28 26.20 -18.15 5.93
CA MET A 28 26.15 -18.66 7.30
C MET A 28 27.29 -19.64 7.53
N PRO A 29 27.92 -19.66 8.73
CA PRO A 29 28.86 -20.69 9.08
C PRO A 29 28.19 -22.06 9.03
N SER A 30 28.91 -23.07 8.56
CA SER A 30 28.48 -24.45 8.62
C SER A 30 28.25 -24.84 10.08
N ARG A 31 27.10 -25.44 10.44
CA ARG A 31 26.95 -26.02 11.77
C ARG A 31 28.03 -27.09 11.94
N PRO A 32 28.73 -27.14 13.08
CA PRO A 32 29.62 -28.25 13.38
C PRO A 32 28.74 -29.53 13.42
N GLY A 33 28.77 -30.28 12.35
CA GLY A 33 28.03 -31.55 12.23
C GLY A 33 28.91 -32.69 12.73
N GLY A 34 28.30 -33.64 13.47
CA GLY A 34 28.93 -34.87 13.87
C GLY A 34 29.58 -35.63 12.71
N ALA A 35 30.56 -36.43 13.01
CA ALA A 35 31.45 -37.16 12.11
C ALA A 35 30.72 -37.92 10.99
N GLY A 36 30.73 -37.32 9.79
CA GLY A 36 30.21 -37.93 8.57
C GLY A 36 30.51 -37.04 7.36
N ARG A 37 31.46 -37.47 6.53
CA ARG A 37 31.94 -36.77 5.33
C ARG A 37 30.84 -36.54 4.31
N ARG A 38 30.05 -35.44 4.42
CA ARG A 38 29.41 -34.75 3.29
C ARG A 38 29.86 -33.29 3.32
N ARG A 39 30.37 -32.76 2.22
CA ARG A 39 30.67 -31.32 2.07
C ARG A 39 29.44 -30.55 2.58
N ALA A 40 29.60 -29.84 3.69
CA ALA A 40 28.54 -29.00 4.23
C ALA A 40 28.18 -27.96 3.17
N ALA A 41 26.99 -28.07 2.60
CA ALA A 41 26.49 -27.09 1.63
C ALA A 41 26.49 -25.71 2.32
N GLN A 42 27.17 -24.74 1.71
CA GLN A 42 27.19 -23.36 2.20
C GLN A 42 25.76 -22.85 2.24
N ARG A 43 25.26 -22.53 3.42
CA ARG A 43 23.90 -22.04 3.60
C ARG A 43 23.89 -20.51 3.42
N ILE A 44 23.19 -20.04 2.38
CA ILE A 44 22.93 -18.62 2.21
C ILE A 44 21.65 -18.27 2.97
N ALA A 45 21.72 -17.26 3.82
CA ALA A 45 20.55 -16.66 4.48
C ALA A 45 20.32 -15.24 3.97
N VAL A 46 19.06 -14.84 3.97
CA VAL A 46 18.67 -13.47 3.65
C VAL A 46 18.20 -12.80 4.94
N ALA A 47 18.85 -11.69 5.28
CA ALA A 47 18.42 -10.82 6.39
C ALA A 47 17.87 -9.51 5.81
N ARG A 48 16.88 -8.92 6.49
CA ARG A 48 16.43 -7.55 6.22
C ARG A 48 16.88 -6.65 7.34
N ILE A 49 17.52 -5.55 6.96
CA ILE A 49 18.01 -4.53 7.88
C ILE A 49 17.34 -3.22 7.50
N SER A 50 16.86 -2.48 8.48
CA SER A 50 16.31 -1.16 8.30
C SER A 50 17.26 -0.14 8.92
N ALA A 51 17.48 0.97 8.22
CA ALA A 51 18.26 2.10 8.66
C ALA A 51 17.38 3.36 8.67
N ALA A 52 17.38 4.10 9.76
CA ALA A 52 16.73 5.41 9.82
C ALA A 52 17.78 6.48 10.16
N MET A 53 17.95 7.42 9.24
CA MET A 53 18.87 8.55 9.36
C MET A 53 18.14 9.74 9.94
N TYR A 54 18.72 10.35 10.94
CA TYR A 54 18.22 11.55 11.63
C TYR A 54 19.35 12.57 11.78
N PRO A 55 19.04 13.86 12.05
CA PRO A 55 20.02 14.77 12.60
C PRO A 55 20.68 14.14 13.84
N ALA A 56 22.00 14.28 13.98
CA ALA A 56 22.78 13.56 15.01
C ALA A 56 22.22 13.72 16.44
N VAL A 57 21.79 14.92 16.79
CA VAL A 57 21.19 15.22 18.12
C VAL A 57 19.88 14.44 18.36
N GLU A 58 19.10 14.21 17.33
CA GLU A 58 17.85 13.44 17.44
C GLU A 58 18.09 11.93 17.47
N ALA A 59 19.12 11.46 16.79
CA ALA A 59 19.40 10.02 16.66
C ALA A 59 19.63 9.37 18.02
N GLU A 60 20.44 9.98 18.89
CA GLU A 60 20.73 9.49 20.24
C GLU A 60 19.47 9.42 21.11
N ALA A 61 18.68 10.49 21.14
CA ALA A 61 17.43 10.54 21.91
C ALA A 61 16.40 9.50 21.44
N ARG A 62 16.36 9.21 20.13
CA ARG A 62 15.50 8.19 19.56
C ARG A 62 16.00 6.79 19.86
N PHE A 63 17.32 6.58 19.87
CA PHE A 63 17.94 5.32 20.24
C PHE A 63 17.64 4.97 21.69
N GLU A 64 17.88 5.90 22.63
CA GLU A 64 17.63 5.66 24.05
C GLU A 64 16.16 5.36 24.35
N ARG A 65 15.22 6.10 23.75
CA ARG A 65 13.78 5.79 23.88
C ARG A 65 13.42 4.40 23.36
N ALA A 66 13.95 4.01 22.21
CA ALA A 66 13.69 2.71 21.63
C ALA A 66 14.34 1.57 22.43
N ARG A 67 15.51 1.80 23.02
CA ARG A 67 16.21 0.86 23.90
C ARG A 67 15.44 0.57 25.18
N GLN A 68 14.85 1.60 25.79
CA GLN A 68 14.05 1.46 27.01
C GLN A 68 12.74 0.65 26.79
N SER A 69 12.19 0.69 25.59
CA SER A 69 10.99 -0.09 25.24
C SER A 69 11.29 -1.54 24.83
N SER A 70 12.57 -1.91 24.69
CA SER A 70 13.01 -3.26 24.28
C SER A 70 13.53 -4.02 25.48
N ALA A 71 12.75 -4.94 26.06
CA ALA A 71 13.18 -5.73 27.21
C ALA A 71 14.25 -6.79 26.83
N GLY A 72 15.39 -6.77 27.53
CA GLY A 72 16.38 -7.84 27.60
C GLY A 72 17.62 -7.69 26.70
N PRO A 73 18.75 -8.26 27.14
CA PRO A 73 19.98 -8.33 26.36
C PRO A 73 19.86 -9.45 25.31
N GLU A 74 19.74 -9.12 24.06
CA GLU A 74 19.85 -10.07 22.95
C GLU A 74 21.13 -9.84 22.14
N PHE A 75 21.77 -10.91 21.76
CA PHE A 75 22.90 -10.88 20.84
C PHE A 75 22.55 -11.65 19.56
N PRO A 76 22.67 -11.06 18.36
CA PRO A 76 23.07 -9.68 18.07
C PRO A 76 22.01 -8.64 18.49
N PRO A 77 22.40 -7.40 18.83
CA PRO A 77 21.48 -6.39 19.32
C PRO A 77 20.36 -6.14 18.32
N ARG A 78 19.12 -6.05 18.83
CA ARG A 78 17.93 -5.77 18.01
C ARG A 78 17.99 -4.39 17.37
N LEU A 79 18.61 -3.44 18.05
CA LEU A 79 18.78 -2.05 17.65
C LEU A 79 20.24 -1.62 17.86
N SER A 80 20.80 -0.91 16.88
CA SER A 80 22.15 -0.36 16.93
C SER A 80 22.13 1.10 16.49
N LEU A 81 23.04 1.91 17.04
CA LEU A 81 23.24 3.30 16.66
C LEU A 81 24.65 3.50 16.09
N LEU A 82 24.72 4.00 14.88
CA LEU A 82 25.93 4.55 14.29
C LEU A 82 25.98 6.05 14.60
N ARG A 83 26.63 6.42 15.72
CA ARG A 83 26.59 7.78 16.28
C ARG A 83 27.06 8.83 15.30
N ASP A 84 28.23 8.62 14.70
CA ASP A 84 28.87 9.58 13.79
C ASP A 84 28.03 9.90 12.56
N ALA A 85 27.19 8.95 12.15
CA ALA A 85 26.28 9.08 10.99
C ALA A 85 24.84 9.42 11.35
N GLY A 86 24.47 9.48 12.64
CA GLY A 86 23.10 9.68 13.09
C GLY A 86 22.12 8.58 12.60
N VAL A 87 22.60 7.32 12.48
CA VAL A 87 21.82 6.22 11.87
C VAL A 87 21.46 5.18 12.91
N LEU A 88 20.15 4.93 13.05
CA LEU A 88 19.62 3.80 13.79
C LEU A 88 19.44 2.61 12.85
N LEU A 89 19.90 1.43 13.28
CA LEU A 89 19.79 0.17 12.56
C LEU A 89 19.00 -0.84 13.36
N TRP A 90 18.07 -1.57 12.70
CA TRP A 90 17.39 -2.73 13.30
C TRP A 90 17.15 -3.83 12.28
N ARG A 91 16.99 -5.04 12.79
CA ARG A 91 16.84 -6.23 11.95
C ARG A 91 15.42 -6.81 12.04
N PHE A 92 14.79 -7.05 10.89
CA PHE A 92 13.57 -7.83 10.81
C PHE A 92 13.74 -9.23 11.46
N PRO A 93 12.74 -9.73 12.24
CA PRO A 93 11.41 -9.15 12.44
C PRO A 93 11.32 -8.15 13.61
N HIS A 94 12.42 -7.79 14.25
CA HIS A 94 12.44 -6.87 15.40
C HIS A 94 12.37 -5.42 14.89
N ASP A 95 11.16 -4.90 14.77
CA ASP A 95 10.92 -3.48 14.46
C ASP A 95 10.61 -2.72 15.74
N ARG A 96 11.15 -1.50 15.84
CA ARG A 96 11.02 -0.68 17.05
C ARG A 96 9.61 -0.15 17.33
N LYS A 97 8.69 -0.22 16.34
CA LYS A 97 7.30 0.22 16.46
C LYS A 97 6.27 -0.88 16.22
N LEU A 98 6.70 -2.02 15.71
CA LEU A 98 5.82 -3.14 15.39
C LEU A 98 6.10 -4.30 16.36
N ALA A 99 5.71 -4.13 17.62
CA ALA A 99 6.07 -5.04 18.72
C ALA A 99 5.64 -6.49 18.48
N ALA A 100 4.48 -6.71 17.83
CA ALA A 100 3.96 -8.05 17.52
C ALA A 100 4.53 -8.69 16.24
N LEU A 101 5.43 -8.00 15.52
CA LEU A 101 5.99 -8.53 14.27
C LEU A 101 6.80 -9.83 14.45
N PRO A 102 7.56 -10.03 15.54
CA PRO A 102 8.20 -11.32 15.81
C PRO A 102 7.20 -12.46 15.94
N GLN A 103 6.12 -12.30 16.70
CA GLN A 103 5.04 -13.29 16.88
C GLN A 103 4.34 -13.58 15.54
N LEU A 104 3.99 -12.51 14.80
CA LEU A 104 3.36 -12.63 13.48
C LEU A 104 4.25 -13.38 12.48
N SER A 105 5.57 -13.31 12.64
CA SER A 105 6.55 -14.00 11.78
C SER A 105 6.80 -15.45 12.17
N ASP A 106 6.44 -15.87 13.38
CA ASP A 106 6.68 -17.23 13.90
C ASP A 106 5.50 -18.15 13.61
N SER A 107 5.65 -19.00 12.60
CA SER A 107 4.62 -19.99 12.21
C SER A 107 4.28 -20.98 13.34
N ALA A 108 5.25 -21.32 14.19
CA ALA A 108 5.03 -22.27 15.27
C ALA A 108 4.23 -21.62 16.41
N TRP A 109 4.53 -20.36 16.70
CA TRP A 109 3.78 -19.57 17.66
C TRP A 109 2.34 -19.36 17.18
N LEU A 110 2.13 -18.88 15.94
CA LEU A 110 0.82 -18.66 15.34
C LEU A 110 -0.06 -19.91 15.36
N ARG A 111 0.53 -21.07 15.06
CA ARG A 111 -0.18 -22.37 15.05
C ARG A 111 -0.75 -22.74 16.43
N ARG A 112 -0.14 -22.27 17.52
CA ARG A 112 -0.56 -22.59 18.89
C ARG A 112 -1.48 -21.50 19.50
N THR A 113 -1.50 -20.29 18.93
CA THR A 113 -2.16 -19.13 19.52
C THR A 113 -3.34 -18.64 18.69
N TRP A 114 -3.10 -17.79 17.70
CA TRP A 114 -4.17 -17.09 16.98
C TRP A 114 -4.89 -17.94 15.92
N LEU A 115 -4.16 -18.82 15.23
CA LEU A 115 -4.75 -19.55 14.09
C LEU A 115 -5.82 -20.57 14.47
N PRO A 116 -5.77 -21.31 15.58
CA PRO A 116 -6.80 -22.30 15.92
C PRO A 116 -8.19 -21.70 16.04
N GLU A 117 -8.33 -20.57 16.71
CA GLU A 117 -9.62 -19.86 16.85
C GLU A 117 -10.18 -19.41 15.49
N MET A 118 -9.34 -18.81 14.62
CA MET A 118 -9.77 -18.43 13.28
C MET A 118 -10.19 -19.62 12.42
N VAL A 119 -9.51 -20.76 12.56
CA VAL A 119 -9.88 -22.00 11.84
C VAL A 119 -11.22 -22.53 12.35
N ALA A 120 -11.42 -22.60 13.66
CA ALA A 120 -12.68 -23.05 14.26
C ALA A 120 -13.84 -22.14 13.84
N ALA A 121 -13.67 -20.83 13.92
CA ALA A 121 -14.69 -19.85 13.53
C ALA A 121 -15.06 -19.93 12.03
N ARG A 122 -14.10 -20.22 11.16
CA ARG A 122 -14.31 -20.21 9.70
C ARG A 122 -14.74 -21.55 9.13
N TRP A 123 -14.22 -22.66 9.68
CA TRP A 123 -14.34 -23.99 9.11
C TRP A 123 -15.00 -25.00 10.08
N GLY A 124 -15.17 -24.65 11.36
CA GLY A 124 -15.69 -25.50 12.42
C GLY A 124 -14.59 -26.31 13.12
N GLU A 125 -14.95 -26.89 14.26
CA GLU A 125 -14.05 -27.64 15.17
C GLU A 125 -13.48 -28.93 14.56
N ASP A 126 -14.09 -29.43 13.51
CA ASP A 126 -13.63 -30.66 12.82
C ASP A 126 -12.37 -30.43 11.97
N TRP A 127 -11.91 -29.19 11.83
CA TRP A 127 -10.72 -28.87 11.06
C TRP A 127 -9.52 -28.56 11.96
N ARG A 128 -8.37 -29.18 11.66
CA ARG A 128 -7.10 -28.93 12.36
C ARG A 128 -6.01 -28.40 11.42
N ILE A 129 -5.07 -27.66 11.99
CA ILE A 129 -3.94 -27.11 11.25
C ILE A 129 -2.85 -28.19 11.13
N ALA A 130 -2.61 -28.71 9.94
CA ALA A 130 -1.55 -29.67 9.63
C ALA A 130 -0.21 -28.97 9.35
N GLY A 131 -0.23 -27.76 8.81
CA GLY A 131 0.98 -26.98 8.53
C GLY A 131 0.69 -25.50 8.30
N VAL A 132 1.69 -24.66 8.61
CA VAL A 132 1.66 -23.22 8.38
C VAL A 132 2.95 -22.79 7.70
N ARG A 133 2.85 -22.01 6.64
CA ARG A 133 3.99 -21.38 5.98
C ARG A 133 3.75 -19.88 5.89
N ASN A 134 4.61 -19.10 6.53
CA ASN A 134 4.57 -17.65 6.49
C ASN A 134 5.44 -17.10 5.37
N GLU A 135 4.95 -16.02 4.75
CA GLU A 135 5.65 -15.26 3.74
C GLU A 135 5.45 -13.76 3.99
N LEU A 136 6.54 -13.02 4.03
CA LEU A 136 6.49 -11.57 4.12
C LEU A 136 6.06 -10.97 2.78
N ILE A 137 4.90 -10.34 2.76
CA ILE A 137 4.34 -9.69 1.57
C ILE A 137 4.79 -8.24 1.46
N GLY A 138 4.79 -7.53 2.59
CA GLY A 138 5.23 -6.15 2.64
C GLY A 138 5.78 -5.80 4.02
N TYR A 139 6.85 -5.01 4.03
CA TYR A 139 7.40 -4.46 5.26
C TYR A 139 7.76 -2.99 5.04
N PHE A 140 7.16 -2.17 5.84
CA PHE A 140 7.36 -0.73 5.89
C PHE A 140 7.90 -0.40 7.27
N PRO A 141 9.23 -0.29 7.42
CA PRO A 141 9.87 -0.03 8.71
C PRO A 141 9.20 1.11 9.46
N ASP A 142 8.99 0.94 10.77
CA ASP A 142 8.29 1.89 11.65
C ASP A 142 6.81 2.15 11.31
N HIS A 143 6.20 1.40 10.41
CA HIS A 143 4.85 1.71 9.95
C HIS A 143 3.93 0.50 9.95
N SER A 144 4.24 -0.53 9.15
CA SER A 144 3.41 -1.73 9.06
C SER A 144 4.16 -2.90 8.44
N ALA A 145 3.69 -4.10 8.72
CA ALA A 145 4.10 -5.29 7.99
C ALA A 145 2.90 -6.19 7.71
N THR A 146 2.88 -6.81 6.54
CA THR A 146 1.85 -7.76 6.11
C THR A 146 2.50 -9.08 5.79
N LEU A 147 2.04 -10.14 6.45
CA LEU A 147 2.47 -11.52 6.21
C LEU A 147 1.30 -12.34 5.67
N ARG A 148 1.60 -13.16 4.69
CA ARG A 148 0.69 -14.21 4.23
C ARG A 148 0.99 -15.49 5.00
N SER A 149 -0.02 -16.05 5.67
CA SER A 149 0.04 -17.40 6.24
C SER A 149 -0.75 -18.35 5.35
N ARG A 150 -0.06 -19.32 4.77
CA ARG A 150 -0.66 -20.40 4.01
C ARG A 150 -0.83 -21.59 4.93
N LEU A 151 -2.08 -21.93 5.24
CA LEU A 151 -2.44 -23.04 6.12
C LEU A 151 -2.80 -24.26 5.28
N ARG A 152 -2.29 -25.41 5.67
CA ARG A 152 -2.81 -26.72 5.26
C ARG A 152 -3.71 -27.24 6.37
N LEU A 153 -4.99 -27.34 6.07
CA LEU A 153 -6.01 -27.83 7.00
C LEU A 153 -6.38 -29.26 6.65
N LEU A 154 -6.64 -30.07 7.67
CA LEU A 154 -7.14 -31.44 7.54
C LEU A 154 -8.43 -31.55 8.34
N GLN A 155 -9.44 -32.21 7.76
CA GLN A 155 -10.68 -32.53 8.44
C GLN A 155 -10.50 -33.83 9.23
N ASN A 156 -10.88 -33.82 10.52
CA ASN A 156 -10.65 -34.98 11.40
C ASN A 156 -11.61 -36.14 11.08
N SER A 157 -12.86 -35.83 10.76
CA SER A 157 -13.90 -36.83 10.50
C SER A 157 -13.86 -37.41 9.09
N ARG A 158 -13.11 -36.80 8.15
CA ARG A 158 -13.06 -37.20 6.73
C ARG A 158 -11.66 -37.02 6.20
N ASP A 159 -11.26 -37.82 5.22
CA ASP A 159 -9.98 -37.65 4.53
C ASP A 159 -10.05 -36.46 3.51
N ARG A 160 -10.21 -35.26 4.04
CA ARG A 160 -10.25 -34.02 3.27
C ARG A 160 -9.16 -33.08 3.73
N SER A 161 -8.52 -32.44 2.77
CA SER A 161 -7.56 -31.38 3.01
C SER A 161 -7.94 -30.10 2.27
N ARG A 162 -7.51 -28.95 2.82
CA ARG A 162 -7.72 -27.66 2.23
C ARG A 162 -6.50 -26.77 2.42
N LEU A 163 -6.20 -25.97 1.42
CA LEU A 163 -5.27 -24.84 1.54
C LEU A 163 -6.08 -23.57 1.81
N TRP A 164 -5.64 -22.82 2.79
CA TRP A 164 -6.25 -21.55 3.15
C TRP A 164 -5.20 -20.47 3.28
N ASN A 165 -5.34 -19.39 2.52
CA ASN A 165 -4.47 -18.23 2.57
C ASN A 165 -5.14 -17.15 3.42
N ILE A 166 -4.42 -16.67 4.42
CA ILE A 166 -4.85 -15.53 5.24
C ILE A 166 -3.71 -14.53 5.35
N TYR A 167 -4.05 -13.28 5.63
CA TYR A 167 -3.10 -12.19 5.75
C TYR A 167 -3.22 -11.57 7.13
N GLY A 168 -2.09 -11.56 7.86
CA GLY A 168 -1.95 -10.83 9.12
C GLY A 168 -1.20 -9.53 8.88
N LYS A 169 -1.73 -8.41 9.36
CA LYS A 169 -1.13 -7.09 9.25
C LYS A 169 -0.93 -6.49 10.64
N VAL A 170 0.32 -6.15 10.97
CA VAL A 170 0.68 -5.38 12.17
C VAL A 170 0.90 -3.92 11.80
N ARG A 171 0.43 -3.01 12.66
CA ARG A 171 0.49 -1.56 12.47
C ARG A 171 1.22 -0.88 13.63
N TYR A 172 1.70 0.35 13.40
CA TYR A 172 2.34 1.16 14.46
C TYR A 172 1.34 1.95 15.30
N ASP A 173 0.10 2.13 14.81
CA ASP A 173 -0.97 2.91 15.42
C ASP A 173 -2.13 2.02 15.89
N ASP A 174 -3.04 2.62 16.65
CA ASP A 174 -4.18 1.94 17.26
C ASP A 174 -5.44 1.95 16.38
N SER A 175 -5.36 2.38 15.12
CA SER A 175 -6.51 2.44 14.20
C SER A 175 -7.03 1.07 13.73
N GLY A 176 -6.43 -0.03 14.19
CA GLY A 176 -6.75 -1.38 13.73
C GLY A 176 -8.22 -1.80 13.98
N GLU A 177 -8.82 -1.40 15.10
CA GLU A 177 -10.23 -1.72 15.39
C GLU A 177 -11.21 -1.01 14.47
N GLU A 178 -11.00 0.29 14.23
CA GLU A 178 -11.85 1.07 13.31
C GLU A 178 -11.73 0.54 11.88
N VAL A 179 -10.51 0.19 11.46
CA VAL A 179 -10.25 -0.43 10.15
C VAL A 179 -10.97 -1.78 10.07
N PHE A 180 -10.88 -2.61 11.10
CA PHE A 180 -11.53 -3.93 11.12
C PHE A 180 -13.05 -3.81 11.06
N ALA A 181 -13.65 -2.90 11.84
CA ALA A 181 -15.09 -2.63 11.81
C ALA A 181 -15.55 -2.14 10.44
N SER A 182 -14.79 -1.23 9.82
CA SER A 182 -15.08 -0.72 8.48
C SER A 182 -14.96 -1.80 7.41
N MET A 183 -13.95 -2.69 7.52
CA MET A 183 -13.81 -3.85 6.64
C MET A 183 -14.99 -4.80 6.76
N ALA A 184 -15.50 -5.05 7.98
CA ALA A 184 -16.66 -5.90 8.22
C ALA A 184 -17.92 -5.27 7.59
N ALA A 185 -18.13 -3.97 7.81
CA ALA A 185 -19.26 -3.26 7.23
C ALA A 185 -19.24 -3.26 5.69
N LEU A 186 -18.07 -3.09 5.06
CA LEU A 186 -17.93 -3.20 3.60
C LEU A 186 -18.15 -4.62 3.10
N PHE A 187 -17.61 -5.62 3.79
CA PHE A 187 -17.78 -7.03 3.44
C PHE A 187 -19.27 -7.43 3.44
N ASP A 188 -20.04 -6.90 4.41
CA ASP A 188 -21.47 -7.15 4.57
C ASP A 188 -22.37 -6.12 3.85
N SER A 189 -21.79 -5.18 3.09
CA SER A 189 -22.54 -4.17 2.35
C SER A 189 -23.41 -4.77 1.23
N GLU A 190 -24.44 -4.04 0.81
CA GLU A 190 -25.29 -4.42 -0.31
C GLU A 190 -24.48 -4.61 -1.59
N ALA A 191 -23.60 -3.63 -1.93
CA ALA A 191 -22.74 -3.72 -3.10
C ALA A 191 -21.82 -4.97 -3.09
N SER A 192 -21.40 -5.42 -1.91
CA SER A 192 -20.64 -6.67 -1.78
C SER A 192 -21.53 -7.91 -1.95
N ARG A 193 -22.73 -7.93 -1.36
CA ARG A 193 -23.67 -9.04 -1.48
C ARG A 193 -24.19 -9.23 -2.89
N GLU A 194 -24.44 -8.15 -3.61
CA GLU A 194 -24.86 -8.16 -5.02
C GLU A 194 -23.72 -8.47 -6.00
N GLY A 195 -22.48 -8.53 -5.52
CA GLY A 195 -21.34 -8.87 -6.35
C GLY A 195 -20.78 -7.71 -7.18
N ILE A 196 -21.21 -6.48 -6.93
CA ILE A 196 -20.72 -5.26 -7.58
C ILE A 196 -19.23 -5.07 -7.27
N VAL A 197 -18.86 -5.21 -6.00
CA VAL A 197 -17.48 -5.14 -5.50
C VAL A 197 -17.23 -6.25 -4.49
N GLY A 198 -16.01 -6.74 -4.41
CA GLY A 198 -15.61 -7.72 -3.42
C GLY A 198 -14.62 -7.13 -2.42
N TYR A 199 -14.63 -7.64 -1.21
CA TYR A 199 -13.68 -7.30 -0.15
C TYR A 199 -13.13 -8.56 0.49
N ALA A 200 -11.93 -8.47 1.07
CA ALA A 200 -11.40 -9.55 1.88
C ALA A 200 -12.25 -9.71 3.16
N ARG A 201 -12.66 -10.95 3.48
CA ARG A 201 -13.39 -11.23 4.73
C ARG A 201 -12.48 -10.89 5.92
N PRO A 202 -12.88 -10.03 6.85
CA PRO A 202 -12.18 -9.85 8.12
C PRO A 202 -12.32 -11.12 8.95
N LEU A 203 -11.24 -11.53 9.64
CA LEU A 203 -11.21 -12.78 10.40
C LEU A 203 -11.07 -12.53 11.91
N ALA A 204 -10.11 -11.71 12.30
CA ALA A 204 -9.85 -11.37 13.70
C ALA A 204 -9.12 -10.05 13.83
N SER A 205 -9.31 -9.37 14.95
CA SER A 205 -8.54 -8.20 15.36
C SER A 205 -7.96 -8.45 16.75
N TYR A 206 -6.68 -8.12 16.93
CA TYR A 206 -5.97 -8.16 18.20
C TYR A 206 -5.45 -6.75 18.50
N PRO A 207 -6.27 -5.89 19.15
CA PRO A 207 -5.96 -4.47 19.35
C PRO A 207 -4.70 -4.24 20.20
N ALA A 208 -4.50 -5.03 21.26
CA ALA A 208 -3.32 -4.92 22.12
C ALA A 208 -2.00 -5.14 21.33
N GLU A 209 -2.02 -6.02 20.35
CA GLU A 209 -0.90 -6.33 19.47
C GLU A 209 -0.89 -5.49 18.19
N ARG A 210 -1.95 -4.70 17.96
CA ARG A 210 -2.17 -3.91 16.73
C ARG A 210 -2.12 -4.77 15.46
N VAL A 211 -2.72 -5.96 15.55
CA VAL A 211 -2.75 -6.94 14.46
C VAL A 211 -4.18 -7.18 14.00
N LEU A 212 -4.40 -7.12 12.70
CA LEU A 212 -5.65 -7.56 12.08
C LEU A 212 -5.38 -8.71 11.11
N TRP A 213 -6.37 -9.60 10.97
CA TRP A 213 -6.34 -10.72 10.06
C TRP A 213 -7.51 -10.67 9.09
N GLN A 214 -7.22 -11.02 7.83
CA GLN A 214 -8.21 -11.13 6.77
C GLN A 214 -7.98 -12.36 5.90
N GLU A 215 -9.04 -12.85 5.28
CA GLU A 215 -8.98 -13.94 4.30
C GLU A 215 -8.27 -13.48 3.02
N GLY A 216 -7.52 -14.37 2.39
CA GLY A 216 -6.87 -14.10 1.12
C GLY A 216 -7.83 -14.23 -0.05
N ILE A 217 -7.70 -13.34 -1.01
CA ILE A 217 -8.40 -13.40 -2.29
C ILE A 217 -7.45 -13.98 -3.33
N ASP A 218 -7.89 -15.06 -3.98
CA ASP A 218 -7.09 -15.73 -5.02
C ASP A 218 -7.44 -15.16 -6.41
N ALA A 219 -6.95 -13.96 -6.66
CA ALA A 219 -7.13 -13.27 -7.93
C ALA A 219 -5.88 -12.44 -8.26
N PRO A 220 -5.53 -12.28 -9.56
CA PRO A 220 -4.42 -11.43 -9.94
C PRO A 220 -4.73 -9.95 -9.70
N THR A 221 -3.69 -9.19 -9.35
CA THR A 221 -3.82 -7.73 -9.24
C THR A 221 -3.99 -7.09 -10.63
N LEU A 222 -4.71 -5.97 -10.68
CA LEU A 222 -4.78 -5.13 -11.88
C LEU A 222 -3.39 -4.71 -12.37
N ASP A 223 -2.46 -4.44 -11.46
CA ASP A 223 -1.04 -4.16 -11.76
C ASP A 223 -0.43 -5.26 -12.64
N ARG A 224 -0.61 -6.53 -12.28
CA ARG A 224 -0.11 -7.67 -13.03
C ARG A 224 -0.79 -7.82 -14.40
N GLN A 225 -2.09 -7.59 -14.45
CA GLN A 225 -2.87 -7.68 -15.69
C GLN A 225 -2.50 -6.55 -16.67
N LEU A 226 -2.28 -5.32 -16.16
CA LEU A 226 -1.79 -4.19 -16.96
C LEU A 226 -0.39 -4.45 -17.54
N LEU A 227 0.50 -5.06 -16.75
CA LEU A 227 1.84 -5.44 -17.23
C LEU A 227 1.77 -6.52 -18.32
N ALA A 228 0.78 -7.41 -18.27
CA ALA A 228 0.54 -8.43 -19.28
C ALA A 228 -0.23 -7.92 -20.51
N GLY A 229 -0.68 -6.65 -20.51
CA GLY A 229 -1.49 -6.08 -21.58
C GLY A 229 -2.88 -6.73 -21.72
N SER A 230 -3.39 -7.32 -20.65
CA SER A 230 -4.63 -8.13 -20.67
C SER A 230 -5.87 -7.41 -20.14
N VAL A 231 -5.88 -6.10 -20.11
CA VAL A 231 -7.02 -5.31 -19.61
C VAL A 231 -7.76 -4.65 -20.76
N ASP A 232 -8.98 -5.09 -21.00
CA ASP A 232 -9.89 -4.59 -22.04
C ASP A 232 -10.91 -3.56 -21.50
N SER A 233 -11.76 -3.04 -22.37
CA SER A 233 -12.80 -2.06 -22.02
C SER A 233 -13.85 -2.65 -21.06
N ALA A 234 -14.23 -3.91 -21.22
CA ALA A 234 -15.20 -4.56 -20.34
C ALA A 234 -14.65 -4.71 -18.91
N GLN A 235 -13.35 -4.96 -18.79
CA GLN A 235 -12.69 -5.02 -17.50
C GLN A 235 -12.61 -3.63 -16.84
N TRP A 236 -12.37 -2.57 -17.62
CA TRP A 236 -12.43 -1.20 -17.10
C TRP A 236 -13.83 -0.81 -16.63
N ALA A 237 -14.87 -1.20 -17.35
CA ALA A 237 -16.25 -1.00 -16.92
C ALA A 237 -16.55 -1.71 -15.58
N ARG A 238 -16.02 -2.92 -15.38
CA ARG A 238 -16.16 -3.65 -14.10
C ARG A 238 -15.41 -2.95 -12.96
N ILE A 239 -14.21 -2.44 -13.21
CA ILE A 239 -13.43 -1.68 -12.22
C ILE A 239 -14.18 -0.40 -11.84
N ALA A 240 -14.64 0.36 -12.83
CA ALA A 240 -15.40 1.60 -12.61
C ALA A 240 -16.66 1.34 -11.76
N ARG A 241 -17.40 0.25 -12.07
CA ARG A 241 -18.57 -0.18 -11.29
C ARG A 241 -18.21 -0.56 -9.85
N ALA A 242 -17.10 -1.25 -9.64
CA ALA A 242 -16.65 -1.63 -8.30
C ALA A 242 -16.25 -0.38 -7.46
N VAL A 243 -15.59 0.59 -8.08
CA VAL A 243 -15.24 1.86 -7.43
C VAL A 243 -16.50 2.67 -7.11
N ALA A 244 -17.46 2.74 -8.05
CA ALA A 244 -18.76 3.38 -7.80
C ALA A 244 -19.53 2.69 -6.66
N GLY A 245 -19.48 1.36 -6.58
CA GLY A 245 -20.09 0.58 -5.50
C GLY A 245 -19.48 0.88 -4.13
N LEU A 246 -18.16 1.04 -4.04
CA LEU A 246 -17.50 1.51 -2.83
C LEU A 246 -17.96 2.93 -2.47
N HIS A 247 -17.90 3.85 -3.43
CA HIS A 247 -18.26 5.26 -3.23
C HIS A 247 -19.71 5.44 -2.80
N GLY A 248 -20.62 4.59 -3.30
CA GLY A 248 -22.04 4.58 -2.94
C GLY A 248 -22.35 3.91 -1.58
N THR A 249 -21.40 3.20 -0.99
CA THR A 249 -21.61 2.54 0.30
C THR A 249 -21.48 3.58 1.43
N ALA A 250 -22.57 3.81 2.15
CA ALA A 250 -22.58 4.77 3.26
C ALA A 250 -21.89 4.18 4.49
N LEU A 251 -20.75 4.72 4.88
CA LEU A 251 -20.06 4.42 6.13
C LEU A 251 -19.85 5.69 6.94
N ALA A 252 -19.95 5.59 8.28
CA ALA A 252 -19.64 6.67 9.20
C ALA A 252 -18.11 6.81 9.36
N LEU A 253 -17.45 7.42 8.36
CA LEU A 253 -16.01 7.60 8.31
C LEU A 253 -15.62 9.06 8.55
N ALA A 254 -14.48 9.25 9.20
CA ALA A 254 -13.88 10.57 9.34
C ALA A 254 -13.54 11.17 7.96
N PRO A 255 -13.65 12.50 7.78
CA PRO A 255 -13.20 13.17 6.57
C PRO A 255 -11.69 12.99 6.37
N SER A 256 -11.31 12.25 5.32
CA SER A 256 -9.90 12.04 4.95
C SER A 256 -9.44 13.04 3.88
N MET A 257 -10.38 13.61 3.12
CA MET A 257 -10.09 14.54 2.04
C MET A 257 -11.14 15.64 1.96
N ASN A 258 -10.67 16.88 1.92
CA ASN A 258 -11.48 18.09 1.75
C ASN A 258 -10.64 19.17 1.07
N ARG A 259 -11.22 20.35 0.81
CA ARG A 259 -10.55 21.46 0.13
C ARG A 259 -9.24 21.86 0.83
N ALA A 260 -9.24 22.01 2.13
CA ALA A 260 -8.06 22.43 2.89
C ALA A 260 -6.93 21.37 2.84
N THR A 261 -7.28 20.08 2.95
CA THR A 261 -6.28 19.01 2.83
C THR A 261 -5.72 18.89 1.42
N LEU A 262 -6.54 19.07 0.38
CA LEU A 262 -6.08 19.08 -1.01
C LEU A 262 -5.13 20.25 -1.27
N GLN A 263 -5.47 21.45 -0.81
CA GLN A 263 -4.61 22.62 -0.91
C GLN A 263 -3.27 22.41 -0.21
N ALA A 264 -3.28 22.01 1.06
CA ALA A 264 -2.06 21.75 1.83
C ALA A 264 -1.18 20.67 1.18
N ASP A 265 -1.79 19.65 0.55
CA ASP A 265 -1.06 18.61 -0.16
C ASP A 265 -0.42 19.12 -1.46
N ILE A 266 -1.09 20.02 -2.20
CA ILE A 266 -0.53 20.67 -3.39
C ILE A 266 0.66 21.56 -3.00
N GLU A 267 0.48 22.44 -2.02
CA GLU A 267 1.53 23.33 -1.51
C GLU A 267 2.78 22.54 -1.03
N ARG A 268 2.56 21.50 -0.23
CA ARG A 268 3.64 20.63 0.26
C ARG A 268 4.36 19.90 -0.87
N ALA A 269 3.61 19.39 -1.85
CA ALA A 269 4.20 18.69 -2.98
C ALA A 269 5.03 19.65 -3.85
N ALA A 270 4.51 20.84 -4.13
CA ALA A 270 5.20 21.86 -4.89
C ALA A 270 6.49 22.30 -4.20
N ALA A 271 6.44 22.66 -2.92
CA ALA A 271 7.63 23.05 -2.15
C ALA A 271 8.71 21.93 -2.14
N THR A 272 8.28 20.66 -1.98
CA THR A 272 9.21 19.53 -1.98
C THR A 272 9.85 19.31 -3.35
N LEU A 273 9.05 19.38 -4.42
CA LEU A 273 9.53 19.22 -5.81
C LEU A 273 10.49 20.33 -6.21
N ILE A 274 10.16 21.59 -5.91
CA ILE A 274 11.02 22.76 -6.20
C ILE A 274 12.37 22.59 -5.51
N ALA A 275 12.39 22.18 -4.24
CA ALA A 275 13.61 21.98 -3.51
C ALA A 275 14.46 20.79 -4.02
N ALA A 276 13.80 19.70 -4.44
CA ALA A 276 14.49 18.47 -4.82
C ALA A 276 14.82 18.38 -6.32
N ALA A 277 14.12 19.10 -7.17
CA ALA A 277 14.28 19.14 -8.64
C ALA A 277 14.26 20.58 -9.16
N PRO A 278 15.30 21.40 -8.92
CA PRO A 278 15.32 22.83 -9.29
C PRO A 278 15.09 23.09 -10.79
N THR A 279 15.48 22.17 -11.67
CA THR A 279 15.27 22.27 -13.12
C THR A 279 13.79 22.25 -13.53
N ALA A 280 12.94 21.66 -12.70
CA ALA A 280 11.48 21.61 -12.91
C ALA A 280 10.72 22.69 -12.11
N ALA A 281 11.43 23.55 -11.35
CA ALA A 281 10.81 24.47 -10.39
C ALA A 281 9.76 25.40 -11.04
N GLY A 282 10.05 25.94 -12.23
CA GLY A 282 9.14 26.83 -12.96
C GLY A 282 7.83 26.14 -13.35
N ASP A 283 7.91 24.93 -13.88
CA ASP A 283 6.74 24.15 -14.28
C ASP A 283 5.90 23.73 -13.06
N VAL A 284 6.57 23.32 -11.99
CA VAL A 284 5.91 22.95 -10.73
C VAL A 284 5.18 24.15 -10.12
N GLN A 285 5.85 25.31 -10.03
CA GLN A 285 5.25 26.52 -9.47
C GLN A 285 4.05 26.99 -10.30
N SER A 286 4.18 27.00 -11.61
CA SER A 286 3.08 27.40 -12.52
C SER A 286 1.88 26.47 -12.39
N LEU A 287 2.11 25.14 -12.39
CA LEU A 287 1.03 24.14 -12.23
C LEU A 287 0.34 24.26 -10.87
N ALA A 288 1.11 24.39 -9.79
CA ALA A 288 0.57 24.55 -8.43
C ALA A 288 -0.31 25.80 -8.34
N SER A 289 0.17 26.94 -8.83
CA SER A 289 -0.60 28.20 -8.86
C SER A 289 -1.89 28.10 -9.67
N ASP A 290 -1.89 27.36 -10.79
CA ASP A 290 -3.09 27.12 -11.58
C ASP A 290 -4.11 26.24 -10.86
N LEU A 291 -3.65 25.21 -10.15
CA LEU A 291 -4.49 24.35 -9.31
C LEU A 291 -5.09 25.13 -8.14
N GLU A 292 -4.30 25.94 -7.45
CA GLU A 292 -4.74 26.78 -6.34
C GLU A 292 -5.79 27.82 -6.76
N ARG A 293 -5.60 28.49 -7.89
CA ARG A 293 -6.60 29.45 -8.40
C ARG A 293 -7.95 28.79 -8.68
N ARG A 294 -7.98 27.56 -9.15
CA ARG A 294 -9.20 26.85 -9.53
C ARG A 294 -9.84 26.08 -8.38
N ILE A 295 -9.14 25.81 -7.28
CA ILE A 295 -9.67 24.97 -6.19
C ILE A 295 -10.99 25.50 -5.62
N GLY A 296 -11.22 26.82 -5.68
CA GLY A 296 -12.46 27.47 -5.23
C GLY A 296 -13.68 27.09 -6.05
N SER A 297 -13.51 26.85 -7.34
CA SER A 297 -14.60 26.54 -8.29
C SER A 297 -14.82 25.05 -8.51
N VAL A 298 -13.89 24.17 -8.04
CA VAL A 298 -14.03 22.72 -8.19
C VAL A 298 -15.14 22.21 -7.27
N ASP A 299 -16.07 21.45 -7.83
CA ASP A 299 -17.09 20.76 -7.05
C ASP A 299 -16.46 19.57 -6.30
N LEU A 300 -16.56 19.59 -4.98
CA LEU A 300 -16.08 18.54 -4.10
C LEU A 300 -17.23 17.70 -3.51
N ALA A 301 -18.40 17.78 -4.11
CA ALA A 301 -19.54 16.91 -3.83
C ALA A 301 -19.67 15.84 -4.95
N PRO A 302 -20.36 14.71 -4.72
CA PRO A 302 -20.80 14.24 -3.41
C PRO A 302 -19.66 13.69 -2.55
N ARG A 303 -19.88 13.68 -1.24
CA ARG A 303 -19.00 12.96 -0.33
C ARG A 303 -19.28 11.47 -0.43
N ALA A 304 -18.23 10.70 -0.61
CA ALA A 304 -18.27 9.25 -0.80
C ALA A 304 -17.40 8.54 0.24
N THR A 305 -17.62 7.25 0.40
CA THR A 305 -16.66 6.35 1.06
C THR A 305 -15.48 6.14 0.13
N LEU A 306 -14.31 6.65 0.51
CA LEU A 306 -13.07 6.52 -0.24
C LEU A 306 -12.23 5.36 0.26
N HIS A 307 -11.56 4.66 -0.63
CA HIS A 307 -10.50 3.71 -0.32
C HIS A 307 -9.28 4.40 0.33
N GLY A 308 -9.00 5.63 -0.12
CA GLY A 308 -7.90 6.47 0.39
C GLY A 308 -6.49 6.11 -0.08
N ASP A 309 -6.30 4.96 -0.74
CA ASP A 309 -5.04 4.56 -1.40
C ASP A 309 -5.35 3.66 -2.62
N LEU A 310 -6.33 4.07 -3.44
CA LEU A 310 -6.77 3.29 -4.59
C LEU A 310 -5.72 3.33 -5.70
N HIS A 311 -5.15 2.18 -5.99
CA HIS A 311 -4.21 1.99 -7.11
C HIS A 311 -4.22 0.54 -7.59
N SER A 312 -3.63 0.29 -8.76
CA SER A 312 -3.69 -0.98 -9.46
C SER A 312 -3.22 -2.23 -8.67
N LYS A 313 -2.42 -2.07 -7.62
CA LYS A 313 -2.01 -3.19 -6.75
C LYS A 313 -3.05 -3.53 -5.69
N ASN A 314 -3.96 -2.59 -5.40
CA ASN A 314 -5.04 -2.76 -4.44
C ASN A 314 -6.36 -3.17 -5.09
N ILE A 315 -6.36 -3.36 -6.41
CA ILE A 315 -7.48 -3.89 -7.19
C ILE A 315 -7.11 -5.29 -7.66
N LEU A 316 -7.87 -6.30 -7.25
CA LEU A 316 -7.75 -7.67 -7.74
C LEU A 316 -8.97 -7.99 -8.61
N MET A 317 -8.77 -8.77 -9.64
CA MET A 317 -9.87 -9.09 -10.55
C MET A 317 -9.76 -10.53 -11.04
N ASP A 318 -10.82 -11.30 -10.81
CA ASP A 318 -11.06 -12.61 -11.41
C ASP A 318 -12.13 -12.53 -12.50
N ALA A 319 -12.54 -13.68 -13.03
CA ALA A 319 -13.56 -13.76 -14.08
C ALA A 319 -14.93 -13.23 -13.62
N ARG A 320 -15.21 -13.21 -12.32
CA ARG A 320 -16.55 -12.91 -11.77
C ARG A 320 -16.61 -11.53 -11.12
N ARG A 321 -15.55 -11.11 -10.40
CA ARG A 321 -15.61 -9.98 -9.48
C ARG A 321 -14.34 -9.14 -9.50
N VAL A 322 -14.49 -7.86 -9.24
CA VAL A 322 -13.42 -6.94 -8.87
C VAL A 322 -13.40 -6.83 -7.35
N HIS A 323 -12.22 -6.96 -6.76
CA HIS A 323 -12.02 -6.88 -5.32
C HIS A 323 -11.11 -5.71 -4.98
N LEU A 324 -11.45 -4.99 -3.92
CA LEU A 324 -10.64 -3.92 -3.36
C LEU A 324 -10.03 -4.41 -2.04
N ILE A 325 -8.71 -4.25 -1.92
CA ILE A 325 -7.94 -4.71 -0.77
C ILE A 325 -7.09 -3.58 -0.20
N ASP A 326 -6.52 -3.77 1.00
CA ASP A 326 -5.71 -2.77 1.71
C ASP A 326 -6.51 -1.53 2.12
N LEU A 327 -7.61 -1.76 2.83
CA LEU A 327 -8.61 -0.78 3.26
C LEU A 327 -8.18 0.05 4.49
N ASP A 328 -6.88 0.15 4.74
CA ASP A 328 -6.34 0.82 5.93
C ASP A 328 -6.54 2.34 5.95
N ARG A 329 -6.85 2.93 4.81
CA ARG A 329 -6.98 4.37 4.62
C ARG A 329 -8.39 4.80 4.28
N LEU A 330 -9.36 3.94 4.59
CA LEU A 330 -10.76 4.30 4.40
C LEU A 330 -11.07 5.66 5.04
N GLY A 331 -11.84 6.45 4.34
CA GLY A 331 -12.22 7.77 4.79
C GLY A 331 -13.39 8.30 3.98
N SER A 332 -13.85 9.50 4.26
CA SER A 332 -14.86 10.16 3.45
C SER A 332 -14.30 11.40 2.74
N GLY A 333 -14.75 11.62 1.50
CA GLY A 333 -14.28 12.77 0.71
C GLY A 333 -14.93 12.82 -0.67
N PRO A 334 -14.41 13.70 -1.55
CA PRO A 334 -14.91 13.83 -2.91
C PRO A 334 -14.63 12.57 -3.74
N ALA A 335 -15.68 11.97 -4.31
CA ALA A 335 -15.56 10.78 -5.17
C ALA A 335 -14.59 11.00 -6.34
N LEU A 336 -14.66 12.17 -6.99
CA LEU A 336 -13.80 12.50 -8.13
C LEU A 336 -12.32 12.62 -7.75
N ALA A 337 -11.99 12.92 -6.49
CA ALA A 337 -10.58 12.97 -6.06
C ALA A 337 -9.94 11.58 -6.07
N GLU A 338 -10.67 10.54 -5.67
CA GLU A 338 -10.18 9.16 -5.74
C GLU A 338 -10.17 8.62 -7.18
N LEU A 339 -11.22 8.92 -7.96
CA LEU A 339 -11.24 8.59 -9.38
C LEU A 339 -10.05 9.27 -10.10
N GLY A 340 -9.80 10.55 -9.84
CA GLY A 340 -8.65 11.29 -10.38
C GLY A 340 -7.31 10.66 -9.99
N SER A 341 -7.17 10.15 -8.75
CA SER A 341 -5.97 9.43 -8.32
C SER A 341 -5.79 8.10 -9.09
N LEU A 342 -6.85 7.34 -9.33
CA LEU A 342 -6.81 6.11 -10.14
C LEU A 342 -6.41 6.42 -11.59
N LEU A 343 -6.99 7.46 -12.20
CA LEU A 343 -6.66 7.88 -13.56
C LEU A 343 -5.21 8.39 -13.66
N ALA A 344 -4.74 9.15 -12.68
CA ALA A 344 -3.34 9.57 -12.58
C ALA A 344 -2.35 8.39 -12.48
N GLU A 345 -2.77 7.24 -11.95
CA GLU A 345 -1.96 6.01 -11.97
C GLU A 345 -1.80 5.48 -13.41
N LEU A 346 -2.83 5.57 -14.25
CA LEU A 346 -2.74 5.14 -15.65
C LEU A 346 -1.77 6.03 -16.43
N VAL A 347 -1.86 7.34 -16.25
CA VAL A 347 -0.91 8.31 -16.81
C VAL A 347 0.52 7.99 -16.38
N LEU A 348 0.75 7.77 -15.09
CA LEU A 348 2.07 7.39 -14.57
C LEU A 348 2.62 6.13 -15.25
N ARG A 349 1.78 5.13 -15.50
CA ARG A 349 2.18 3.88 -16.15
C ARG A 349 2.59 4.08 -17.59
N ASP A 350 1.88 4.93 -18.32
CA ASP A 350 2.25 5.25 -19.69
C ASP A 350 3.58 6.02 -19.74
N CYS A 351 3.78 7.01 -18.85
CA CYS A 351 5.05 7.72 -18.72
C CYS A 351 6.21 6.78 -18.41
N LEU A 352 6.03 5.83 -17.45
CA LEU A 352 7.06 4.86 -17.09
C LEU A 352 7.40 3.88 -18.21
N ALA A 353 6.44 3.58 -19.06
CA ALA A 353 6.62 2.70 -20.21
C ALA A 353 7.08 3.44 -21.46
N GLY A 354 7.28 4.76 -21.40
CA GLY A 354 7.60 5.60 -22.55
C GLY A 354 6.53 5.58 -23.65
N ARG A 355 5.27 5.31 -23.28
CA ARG A 355 4.14 5.29 -24.23
C ARG A 355 3.53 6.70 -24.35
N SER A 356 2.93 6.97 -25.50
CA SER A 356 2.02 8.12 -25.66
C SER A 356 0.83 7.99 -24.73
N LEU A 357 0.35 9.10 -24.20
CA LEU A 357 -0.81 9.12 -23.31
C LEU A 357 -2.08 8.83 -24.10
N ASP A 358 -2.83 7.85 -23.65
CA ASP A 358 -4.13 7.48 -24.22
C ASP A 358 -5.26 8.13 -23.38
N TRP A 359 -5.58 9.37 -23.71
CA TRP A 359 -6.64 10.11 -23.04
C TRP A 359 -8.03 9.53 -23.30
N SER A 360 -8.24 8.86 -24.44
CA SER A 360 -9.53 8.22 -24.76
C SER A 360 -9.82 7.05 -23.81
N ARG A 361 -8.81 6.25 -23.52
CA ARG A 361 -8.92 5.19 -22.51
C ARG A 361 -9.21 5.75 -21.12
N ILE A 362 -8.52 6.84 -20.74
CA ILE A 362 -8.71 7.49 -19.44
C ILE A 362 -10.12 8.07 -19.33
N SER A 363 -10.61 8.75 -20.37
CA SER A 363 -11.97 9.26 -20.44
C SER A 363 -13.02 8.14 -20.44
N GLY A 364 -12.73 7.00 -21.10
CA GLY A 364 -13.59 5.82 -21.10
C GLY A 364 -13.84 5.27 -19.69
N VAL A 365 -12.81 5.20 -18.84
CA VAL A 365 -12.98 4.77 -17.44
C VAL A 365 -13.87 5.75 -16.66
N ALA A 366 -13.74 7.04 -16.90
CA ALA A 366 -14.57 8.07 -16.26
C ALA A 366 -16.03 7.98 -16.73
N THR A 367 -16.27 7.69 -18.00
CA THR A 367 -17.61 7.47 -18.56
C THR A 367 -18.27 6.27 -17.92
N GLU A 368 -17.57 5.14 -17.83
CA GLU A 368 -18.10 3.92 -17.17
C GLU A 368 -18.40 4.17 -15.68
N TYR A 369 -17.57 4.94 -15.00
CA TYR A 369 -17.85 5.33 -13.62
C TYR A 369 -19.10 6.21 -13.52
N SER A 370 -19.27 7.18 -14.41
CA SER A 370 -20.47 8.03 -14.46
C SER A 370 -21.74 7.21 -14.62
N PHE A 371 -21.73 6.23 -15.53
CA PHE A 371 -22.86 5.30 -15.70
C PHE A 371 -23.14 4.49 -14.43
N ALA A 372 -22.08 3.94 -13.82
CA ALA A 372 -22.22 3.07 -12.65
C ALA A 372 -22.67 3.81 -11.39
N SER A 373 -22.25 5.05 -11.20
CA SER A 373 -22.59 5.89 -10.05
C SER A 373 -23.89 6.71 -10.25
N SER A 374 -24.45 6.71 -11.46
CA SER A 374 -25.56 7.60 -11.86
C SER A 374 -25.27 9.09 -11.61
N ALA A 375 -23.99 9.45 -11.46
CA ALA A 375 -23.55 10.81 -11.22
C ALA A 375 -23.05 11.45 -12.51
N ARG A 376 -23.49 12.68 -12.78
CA ARG A 376 -22.91 13.48 -13.86
C ARG A 376 -21.53 13.96 -13.44
N ILE A 377 -20.51 13.60 -14.21
CA ILE A 377 -19.15 14.07 -14.00
C ILE A 377 -18.91 15.34 -14.83
N ASP A 378 -18.50 16.42 -14.18
CA ASP A 378 -17.91 17.56 -14.88
C ASP A 378 -16.48 17.21 -15.30
N VAL A 379 -16.20 17.30 -16.61
CA VAL A 379 -14.90 16.91 -17.17
C VAL A 379 -13.79 17.87 -16.75
N GLY A 380 -14.13 19.14 -16.51
CA GLY A 380 -13.18 20.14 -16.01
C GLY A 380 -12.76 19.85 -14.56
N ASP A 381 -13.72 19.52 -13.71
CA ASP A 381 -13.46 19.11 -12.32
C ASP A 381 -12.65 17.83 -12.26
N LEU A 382 -12.99 16.82 -13.08
CA LEU A 382 -12.19 15.60 -13.15
C LEU A 382 -10.77 15.87 -13.66
N GLY A 383 -10.61 16.73 -14.68
CA GLY A 383 -9.31 17.16 -15.19
C GLY A 383 -8.46 17.82 -14.10
N TRP A 384 -9.09 18.67 -13.28
CA TRP A 384 -8.43 19.26 -12.11
C TRP A 384 -7.99 18.19 -11.09
N GLN A 385 -8.84 17.22 -10.78
CA GLN A 385 -8.52 16.15 -9.84
C GLN A 385 -7.37 15.26 -10.35
N VAL A 386 -7.34 14.94 -11.65
CA VAL A 386 -6.23 14.19 -12.26
C VAL A 386 -4.94 14.99 -12.18
N ALA A 387 -4.97 16.28 -12.52
CA ALA A 387 -3.79 17.16 -12.46
C ALA A 387 -3.26 17.29 -11.01
N ALA A 388 -4.16 17.50 -10.06
CA ALA A 388 -3.81 17.58 -8.64
C ALA A 388 -3.19 16.25 -8.14
N ALA A 389 -3.74 15.08 -8.51
CA ALA A 389 -3.22 13.78 -8.16
C ALA A 389 -1.85 13.50 -8.81
N LEU A 390 -1.65 13.94 -10.06
CA LEU A 390 -0.35 13.84 -10.74
C LEU A 390 0.72 14.63 -9.99
N LEU A 391 0.41 15.84 -9.52
CA LEU A 391 1.36 16.68 -8.78
C LEU A 391 1.58 16.12 -7.36
N ARG A 392 0.52 16.04 -6.53
CA ARG A 392 0.60 15.77 -5.08
C ARG A 392 0.94 14.32 -4.74
N GLU A 393 0.76 13.38 -5.68
CA GLU A 393 1.01 11.97 -5.43
C GLU A 393 2.11 11.40 -6.34
N ARG A 394 2.00 11.57 -7.66
CA ARG A 394 2.85 10.89 -8.62
C ARG A 394 4.20 11.59 -8.77
N ALA A 395 4.19 12.89 -9.09
CA ALA A 395 5.40 13.70 -9.17
C ALA A 395 6.11 13.79 -7.80
N TYR A 396 5.37 14.06 -6.72
CA TYR A 396 5.91 14.08 -5.36
C TYR A 396 6.66 12.77 -5.01
N ARG A 397 6.14 11.62 -5.41
CA ARG A 397 6.81 10.31 -5.17
C ARG A 397 8.07 10.12 -6.03
N CYS A 398 8.27 10.87 -7.10
CA CYS A 398 9.51 10.81 -7.88
C CYS A 398 10.72 11.23 -7.03
N VAL A 399 10.56 12.22 -6.16
CA VAL A 399 11.63 12.74 -5.30
C VAL A 399 11.63 12.14 -3.88
N THR A 400 10.53 11.57 -3.40
CA THR A 400 10.43 11.05 -2.03
C THR A 400 10.55 9.53 -1.90
N SER A 401 10.35 8.79 -3.00
CA SER A 401 10.48 7.32 -3.00
C SER A 401 11.79 6.82 -3.60
N LEU A 402 12.55 7.67 -4.28
CA LEU A 402 13.86 7.42 -4.88
C LEU A 402 13.96 6.09 -5.65
N LYS A 403 12.95 5.79 -6.46
CA LYS A 403 12.94 4.60 -7.32
C LYS A 403 13.62 4.93 -8.65
N PRO A 404 14.40 3.98 -9.22
CA PRO A 404 15.00 4.16 -10.55
C PRO A 404 13.94 4.53 -11.60
N GLY A 405 14.28 5.39 -12.56
CA GLY A 405 13.42 5.84 -13.64
C GLY A 405 12.33 6.84 -13.23
N ARG A 406 12.26 7.24 -11.96
CA ARG A 406 11.18 8.13 -11.50
C ARG A 406 11.48 9.61 -11.72
N LEU A 407 12.71 10.04 -11.54
CA LEU A 407 13.09 11.43 -11.79
C LEU A 407 13.05 11.76 -13.28
N GLU A 408 13.41 10.82 -14.13
CA GLU A 408 13.45 10.95 -15.58
C GLU A 408 12.07 11.20 -16.19
N ILE A 409 11.02 10.69 -15.59
CA ILE A 409 9.63 10.89 -16.05
C ILE A 409 8.95 12.14 -15.45
N LEU A 410 9.61 12.86 -14.54
CA LEU A 410 9.01 14.02 -13.88
C LEU A 410 8.49 15.08 -14.88
N PRO A 411 9.26 15.48 -15.93
CA PRO A 411 8.75 16.42 -16.93
C PRO A 411 7.50 15.93 -17.65
N ALA A 412 7.45 14.62 -18.00
CA ALA A 412 6.27 14.04 -18.66
C ALA A 412 5.03 14.04 -17.76
N LEU A 413 5.20 13.78 -16.45
CA LEU A 413 4.10 13.85 -15.50
C LEU A 413 3.55 15.27 -15.32
N LEU A 414 4.43 16.28 -15.30
CA LEU A 414 4.03 17.68 -15.21
C LEU A 414 3.31 18.14 -16.48
N ALA A 415 3.80 17.73 -17.65
CA ALA A 415 3.13 18.01 -18.92
C ALA A 415 1.74 17.34 -19.00
N ALA A 416 1.62 16.09 -18.55
CA ALA A 416 0.35 15.39 -18.47
C ALA A 416 -0.63 16.06 -17.49
N ALA A 417 -0.15 16.54 -16.35
CA ALA A 417 -0.97 17.26 -15.38
C ALA A 417 -1.51 18.57 -16.00
N ARG A 418 -0.69 19.29 -16.75
CA ARG A 418 -1.11 20.49 -17.45
C ARG A 418 -2.15 20.17 -18.54
N ALA A 419 -1.91 19.15 -19.35
CA ALA A 419 -2.87 18.72 -20.36
C ALA A 419 -4.24 18.33 -19.77
N ALA A 420 -4.25 17.59 -18.65
CA ALA A 420 -5.49 17.25 -17.94
C ALA A 420 -6.23 18.52 -17.47
N LEU A 421 -5.52 19.50 -16.91
CA LEU A 421 -6.08 20.78 -16.45
C LEU A 421 -6.62 21.63 -17.60
N GLU A 422 -6.06 21.51 -18.79
CA GLU A 422 -6.44 22.21 -20.02
C GLU A 422 -7.53 21.49 -20.84
N GLY A 423 -8.08 20.42 -20.30
CA GLY A 423 -9.24 19.73 -20.85
C GLY A 423 -8.93 18.59 -21.82
N ALA A 424 -7.76 17.95 -21.72
CA ALA A 424 -7.43 16.78 -22.56
C ALA A 424 -8.46 15.64 -22.43
N LEU A 425 -9.09 15.48 -21.25
CA LEU A 425 -10.15 14.49 -21.01
C LEU A 425 -11.45 14.76 -21.79
N GLY A 426 -11.70 15.99 -22.25
CA GLY A 426 -12.92 16.38 -22.96
C GLY A 426 -12.75 16.48 -24.48
N LYS A 427 -11.52 16.53 -24.98
CA LYS A 427 -11.26 16.76 -26.43
C LYS A 427 -11.52 15.51 -27.29
N GLU A 428 -11.51 14.34 -26.70
CA GLU A 428 -11.70 13.06 -27.40
C GLU A 428 -13.09 12.43 -27.16
N ALA A 429 -13.93 13.06 -26.36
CA ALA A 429 -15.34 12.65 -26.16
C ALA A 429 -16.31 13.28 -27.19
N ARG A 430 -15.80 14.05 -28.14
CA ARG A 430 -16.50 14.62 -29.29
C ARG A 430 -16.04 13.90 -30.55
#